data_9e467fc029f528d1440d2665241f17be
#
_entry.id   9e467fc029f528d1440d2665241f17be
#
_cell.length_a   1.000
_cell.length_b   1.000
_cell.length_c   1.000
_cell.angle_alpha   90.00
_cell.angle_beta   90.00
_cell.angle_gamma   90.00
#
_symmetry.space_group_name_H-M   'P 1'
#
loop_
_entity.id
_entity.type
_entity.pdbx_description
1 polymer ?
#
loop_
_entity_poly.entity_id
_entity_poly.type
_entity_poly.pdbx_seq_one_letter_code
_entity_poly.pdbx_strand_id
1 'polypeptide(L)'
;MGTAADPAFDRDTLRQGVEGDPDILLSLYADDAELRIVDHTTQPSHPKVLHGRDEIGRMLEDVYSRDMSHKLEHCVIEGNEAAYSESCQYADGVRVLSESMIGLRDGKIAEQTLVQAWDE
;
A
#
# COMPACT_ATOMS: atom_id res chain seq x y z
N MET A 1 17.10 25.34 1.16
CA MET A 1 16.38 24.62 1.01
C MET A 1 15.22 24.73 1.54
N GLY A 2 14.51 24.88 1.54
CA GLY A 2 13.44 25.22 2.16
C GLY A 2 12.23 24.43 2.06
N THR A 3 12.08 23.60 1.17
CA THR A 3 10.90 22.82 1.11
C THR A 3 11.05 21.60 1.92
N ALA A 4 10.09 21.35 2.76
CA ALA A 4 10.03 20.06 3.44
C ALA A 4 9.80 19.00 2.37
N ALA A 5 10.71 18.09 2.26
CA ALA A 5 10.53 16.96 1.36
C ALA A 5 9.40 16.07 1.90
N ASP A 6 8.64 15.42 1.02
CA ASP A 6 7.76 14.34 1.41
C ASP A 6 8.59 13.27 2.12
N PRO A 7 7.99 12.55 3.08
CA PRO A 7 8.73 11.49 3.75
C PRO A 7 9.19 10.44 2.74
N ALA A 8 10.38 9.91 2.99
CA ALA A 8 10.86 8.75 2.25
C ALA A 8 10.25 7.49 2.85
N PHE A 9 10.23 6.42 2.07
CA PHE A 9 9.71 5.13 2.53
C PHE A 9 10.57 4.61 3.68
N ASP A 10 9.96 4.47 4.85
CA ASP A 10 10.56 3.83 6.01
C ASP A 10 9.47 3.12 6.81
N ARG A 11 9.90 2.25 7.73
CA ARG A 11 8.95 1.42 8.48
C ARG A 11 7.98 2.24 9.31
N ASP A 12 8.45 3.26 10.00
CA ASP A 12 7.60 4.04 10.91
C ASP A 12 6.57 4.86 10.13
N THR A 13 6.98 5.50 9.04
CA THR A 13 6.08 6.26 8.18
C THR A 13 5.07 5.33 7.51
N LEU A 14 5.52 4.17 7.04
CA LEU A 14 4.63 3.16 6.45
C LEU A 14 3.58 2.72 7.46
N ARG A 15 4.01 2.42 8.71
CA ARG A 15 3.07 1.99 9.75
C ARG A 15 2.02 3.07 10.01
N GLN A 16 2.44 4.31 10.12
CA GLN A 16 1.54 5.42 10.36
C GLN A 16 0.51 5.53 9.24
N GLY A 17 0.95 5.41 8.00
CA GLY A 17 0.04 5.44 6.84
C GLY A 17 -0.89 4.25 6.80
N VAL A 18 -0.35 3.04 6.88
CA VAL A 18 -1.13 1.81 6.79
C VAL A 18 -2.18 1.71 7.89
N GLU A 19 -1.82 2.10 9.12
CA GLU A 19 -2.70 1.90 10.27
C GLU A 19 -3.75 2.98 10.44
N GLY A 20 -3.81 3.98 9.59
CA GLY A 20 -4.91 4.92 9.66
C GLY A 20 -4.74 6.27 8.97
N ASP A 21 -3.67 6.49 8.22
CA ASP A 21 -3.47 7.78 7.56
C ASP A 21 -3.20 7.60 6.05
N PRO A 22 -4.27 7.55 5.24
CA PRO A 22 -4.10 7.34 3.80
C PRO A 22 -3.35 8.47 3.11
N ASP A 23 -3.36 9.69 3.65
CA ASP A 23 -2.60 10.79 3.06
C ASP A 23 -1.10 10.57 3.23
N ILE A 24 -0.68 10.11 4.40
CA ILE A 24 0.72 9.77 4.63
C ILE A 24 1.11 8.58 3.75
N LEU A 25 0.26 7.57 3.66
CA LEU A 25 0.53 6.41 2.81
C LEU A 25 0.71 6.84 1.35
N LEU A 26 -0.19 7.68 0.84
CA LEU A 26 -0.12 8.18 -0.53
C LEU A 26 1.16 8.98 -0.77
N SER A 27 1.63 9.72 0.24
CA SER A 27 2.87 10.51 0.12
C SER A 27 4.11 9.66 -0.10
N LEU A 28 4.04 8.36 0.19
CA LEU A 28 5.16 7.44 -0.03
C LEU A 28 5.26 6.96 -1.48
N TYR A 29 4.26 7.25 -2.32
CA TYR A 29 4.25 6.84 -3.72
C TYR A 29 4.86 7.91 -4.61
N ALA A 30 5.61 7.48 -5.62
CA ALA A 30 6.07 8.37 -6.69
C ALA A 30 4.86 8.86 -7.50
N ASP A 31 4.99 10.01 -8.16
CA ASP A 31 3.89 10.58 -8.95
C ASP A 31 3.39 9.64 -10.03
N ASP A 32 4.31 8.86 -10.61
CA ASP A 32 4.02 7.94 -11.71
C ASP A 32 4.03 6.48 -11.26
N ALA A 33 3.82 6.21 -9.98
CA ALA A 33 3.85 4.85 -9.44
C ALA A 33 2.85 3.94 -10.13
N GLU A 34 3.19 2.66 -10.23
CA GLU A 34 2.29 1.65 -10.73
C GLU A 34 1.99 0.65 -9.62
N LEU A 35 0.72 0.41 -9.36
CA LEU A 35 0.26 -0.55 -8.37
C LEU A 35 -0.53 -1.65 -9.06
N ARG A 36 -0.09 -2.90 -8.87
CA ARG A 36 -0.79 -4.08 -9.37
C ARG A 36 -1.42 -4.81 -8.21
N ILE A 37 -2.68 -5.15 -8.34
CA ILE A 37 -3.46 -5.80 -7.29
C ILE A 37 -3.98 -7.15 -7.79
N VAL A 38 -3.66 -8.20 -7.02
CA VAL A 38 -4.22 -9.53 -7.22
C VAL A 38 -5.01 -9.87 -5.95
N ASP A 39 -6.31 -10.04 -6.09
CA ASP A 39 -7.19 -10.34 -4.97
C ASP A 39 -8.23 -11.39 -5.38
N HIS A 40 -9.28 -11.57 -4.59
CA HIS A 40 -10.31 -12.57 -4.88
C HIS A 40 -11.16 -12.24 -6.11
N THR A 41 -11.05 -11.01 -6.65
CA THR A 41 -11.79 -10.59 -7.85
C THR A 41 -10.92 -10.54 -9.10
N THR A 42 -9.62 -10.84 -8.99
CA THR A 42 -8.67 -10.75 -10.09
C THR A 42 -7.89 -12.06 -10.24
N GLN A 43 -7.03 -12.12 -11.26
CA GLN A 43 -6.16 -13.27 -11.50
C GLN A 43 -4.72 -12.78 -11.65
N PRO A 44 -3.73 -13.62 -11.33
CA PRO A 44 -2.32 -13.22 -11.51
C PRO A 44 -1.98 -12.79 -12.92
N SER A 45 -2.61 -13.39 -13.94
CA SER A 45 -2.36 -13.02 -15.33
C SER A 45 -3.13 -11.76 -15.76
N HIS A 46 -4.09 -11.32 -14.96
CA HIS A 46 -4.92 -10.14 -15.25
C HIS A 46 -5.12 -9.34 -13.97
N PRO A 47 -4.05 -8.78 -13.39
CA PRO A 47 -4.18 -7.99 -12.17
C PRO A 47 -4.90 -6.67 -12.47
N LYS A 48 -5.47 -6.08 -11.43
CA LYS A 48 -5.95 -4.71 -11.53
C LYS A 48 -4.73 -3.80 -11.45
N VAL A 49 -4.59 -2.88 -12.39
CA VAL A 49 -3.43 -1.97 -12.44
C VAL A 49 -3.90 -0.55 -12.26
N LEU A 50 -3.29 0.15 -11.30
CA LEU A 50 -3.51 1.57 -11.04
C LEU A 50 -2.25 2.34 -11.39
N HIS A 51 -2.40 3.44 -12.11
CA HIS A 51 -1.29 4.27 -12.52
C HIS A 51 -1.37 5.65 -11.90
N GLY A 52 -0.30 6.05 -11.23
CA GLY A 52 -0.16 7.39 -10.69
C GLY A 52 -0.90 7.61 -9.38
N ARG A 53 -0.54 8.71 -8.73
CA ARG A 53 -1.07 9.03 -7.39
C ARG A 53 -2.57 9.32 -7.41
N ASP A 54 -3.12 9.80 -8.52
CA ASP A 54 -4.56 10.07 -8.57
C ASP A 54 -5.36 8.78 -8.47
N GLU A 55 -5.01 7.76 -9.25
CA GLU A 55 -5.73 6.49 -9.21
C GLU A 55 -5.48 5.75 -7.90
N ILE A 56 -4.24 5.73 -7.44
CA ILE A 56 -3.88 5.08 -6.18
C ILE A 56 -4.59 5.80 -5.02
N GLY A 57 -4.61 7.13 -5.05
CA GLY A 57 -5.27 7.93 -4.02
C GLY A 57 -6.76 7.66 -3.92
N ARG A 58 -7.44 7.50 -5.04
CA ARG A 58 -8.87 7.15 -5.03
C ARG A 58 -9.12 5.79 -4.41
N MET A 59 -8.25 4.82 -4.70
CA MET A 59 -8.33 3.51 -4.10
C MET A 59 -8.14 3.57 -2.59
N LEU A 60 -7.14 4.34 -2.13
CA LEU A 60 -6.88 4.50 -0.70
C LEU A 60 -8.04 5.21 -0.01
N GLU A 61 -8.64 6.23 -0.63
CA GLU A 61 -9.81 6.88 -0.07
C GLU A 61 -10.95 5.89 0.11
N ASP A 62 -11.21 5.06 -0.89
CA ASP A 62 -12.26 4.05 -0.81
C ASP A 62 -11.98 3.04 0.31
N VAL A 63 -10.77 2.49 0.34
CA VAL A 63 -10.41 1.46 1.34
C VAL A 63 -10.48 2.03 2.76
N TYR A 64 -9.94 3.24 2.97
CA TYR A 64 -9.90 3.81 4.32
C TYR A 64 -11.21 4.46 4.76
N SER A 65 -12.20 4.56 3.84
CA SER A 65 -13.56 4.95 4.22
C SER A 65 -14.38 3.77 4.75
N ARG A 66 -13.89 2.54 4.59
CA ARG A 66 -14.60 1.35 5.05
C ARG A 66 -14.40 1.15 6.55
N ASP A 67 -15.38 0.52 7.19
CA ASP A 67 -15.30 0.19 8.61
C ASP A 67 -14.44 -1.06 8.77
N MET A 68 -13.15 -0.85 8.88
CA MET A 68 -12.18 -1.93 9.02
C MET A 68 -10.93 -1.42 9.72
N SER A 69 -10.20 -2.33 10.34
CA SER A 69 -8.90 -2.03 10.95
C SER A 69 -7.78 -2.49 10.05
N HIS A 70 -6.62 -1.83 10.17
CA HIS A 70 -5.41 -2.13 9.41
C HIS A 70 -4.24 -2.23 10.35
N LYS A 71 -3.40 -3.23 10.15
CA LYS A 71 -2.20 -3.41 10.97
C LYS A 71 -1.02 -3.80 10.10
N LEU A 72 0.10 -3.09 10.25
CA LEU A 72 1.36 -3.47 9.61
C LEU A 72 1.98 -4.60 10.43
N GLU A 73 2.12 -5.77 9.83
CA GLU A 73 2.67 -6.94 10.53
C GLU A 73 4.20 -7.01 10.40
N HIS A 74 4.69 -6.93 9.18
CA HIS A 74 6.12 -7.04 8.90
C HIS A 74 6.52 -6.06 7.80
N CYS A 75 7.73 -5.55 7.89
CA CYS A 75 8.30 -4.69 6.84
C CYS A 75 9.79 -4.95 6.77
N VAL A 76 10.28 -5.23 5.57
CA VAL A 76 11.71 -5.35 5.30
C VAL A 76 12.09 -4.40 4.18
N ILE A 77 13.24 -3.75 4.31
CA ILE A 77 13.75 -2.80 3.33
C ILE A 77 15.20 -3.14 3.08
N GLU A 78 15.58 -3.30 1.81
CA GLU A 78 16.97 -3.51 1.44
C GLU A 78 17.25 -2.77 0.14
N GLY A 79 18.10 -1.76 0.19
CA GLY A 79 18.41 -0.96 -0.98
C GLY A 79 17.15 -0.33 -1.58
N ASN A 80 16.92 -0.61 -2.84
CA ASN A 80 15.75 -0.09 -3.56
C ASN A 80 14.59 -1.08 -3.62
N GLU A 81 14.59 -2.06 -2.73
CA GLU A 81 13.51 -3.04 -2.64
C GLU A 81 12.93 -3.07 -1.25
N ALA A 82 11.64 -3.32 -1.17
CA ALA A 82 10.96 -3.45 0.11
C ALA A 82 9.82 -4.43 -0.01
N ALA A 83 9.42 -4.97 1.12
CA ALA A 83 8.24 -5.82 1.20
C ALA A 83 7.57 -5.61 2.54
N TYR A 84 6.24 -5.71 2.57
CA TYR A 84 5.53 -5.65 3.84
C TYR A 84 4.27 -6.50 3.81
N SER A 85 3.85 -6.92 4.99
CA SER A 85 2.58 -7.61 5.16
C SER A 85 1.66 -6.79 6.04
N GLU A 86 0.39 -6.84 5.72
CA GLU A 86 -0.65 -6.07 6.39
C GLU A 86 -1.82 -6.99 6.66
N SER A 87 -2.36 -6.93 7.89
CA SER A 87 -3.60 -7.62 8.19
C SER A 87 -4.71 -6.60 8.38
N CYS A 88 -5.86 -6.92 7.81
CA CYS A 88 -7.05 -6.06 7.90
C CYS A 88 -8.22 -6.88 8.39
N GLN A 89 -9.15 -6.23 9.07
CA GLN A 89 -10.36 -6.89 9.55
C GLN A 89 -11.54 -5.94 9.42
N TYR A 90 -12.58 -6.41 8.73
CA TYR A 90 -13.83 -5.67 8.63
C TYR A 90 -14.64 -5.78 9.92
N ALA A 91 -15.61 -4.89 10.11
CA ALA A 91 -16.45 -4.88 11.29
C ALA A 91 -17.22 -6.18 11.49
N ASP A 92 -17.54 -6.90 10.42
CA ASP A 92 -18.24 -8.18 10.49
C ASP A 92 -17.30 -9.35 10.79
N GLY A 93 -16.01 -9.10 10.96
CA GLY A 93 -15.01 -10.11 11.30
C GLY A 93 -14.27 -10.72 10.12
N VAL A 94 -14.64 -10.40 8.88
CA VAL A 94 -13.92 -10.88 7.69
C VAL A 94 -12.50 -10.33 7.71
N ARG A 95 -11.51 -11.20 7.52
CA ARG A 95 -10.10 -10.82 7.52
C ARG A 95 -9.50 -10.84 6.13
N VAL A 96 -8.56 -9.95 5.91
CA VAL A 96 -7.78 -9.87 4.67
C VAL A 96 -6.31 -9.82 5.05
N LEU A 97 -5.51 -10.70 4.42
CA LEU A 97 -4.06 -10.64 4.57
C LEU A 97 -3.48 -10.14 3.25
N SER A 98 -2.67 -9.10 3.33
CA SER A 98 -2.05 -8.50 2.15
C SER A 98 -0.54 -8.61 2.23
N GLU A 99 0.10 -8.95 1.09
CA GLU A 99 1.54 -8.97 0.95
C GLU A 99 1.91 -8.06 -0.20
N SER A 100 2.88 -7.18 0.01
CA SER A 100 3.34 -6.24 -1.02
C SER A 100 4.82 -6.39 -1.29
N MET A 101 5.16 -6.43 -2.58
CA MET A 101 6.55 -6.34 -3.05
C MET A 101 6.70 -5.00 -3.75
N ILE A 102 7.75 -4.26 -3.40
CA ILE A 102 7.90 -2.87 -3.79
C ILE A 102 9.27 -2.62 -4.42
N GLY A 103 9.28 -1.88 -5.53
CA GLY A 103 10.49 -1.27 -6.07
C GLY A 103 10.49 0.21 -5.73
N LEU A 104 11.58 0.70 -5.14
CA LEU A 104 11.74 2.09 -4.75
C LEU A 104 12.57 2.85 -5.77
N ARG A 105 12.25 4.14 -5.96
CA ARG A 105 13.04 5.07 -6.75
C ARG A 105 13.07 6.39 -5.99
N ASP A 106 14.27 6.84 -5.66
CA ASP A 106 14.46 8.08 -4.88
C ASP A 106 13.68 8.09 -3.57
N GLY A 107 13.64 6.93 -2.89
CA GLY A 107 12.94 6.79 -1.61
C GLY A 107 11.43 6.72 -1.70
N LYS A 108 10.88 6.64 -2.91
CA LYS A 108 9.42 6.54 -3.12
C LYS A 108 9.06 5.22 -3.77
N ILE A 109 7.83 4.78 -3.54
CA ILE A 109 7.30 3.58 -4.21
C ILE A 109 7.10 3.91 -5.68
N ALA A 110 7.89 3.27 -6.56
CA ALA A 110 7.75 3.41 -8.00
C ALA A 110 6.86 2.31 -8.59
N GLU A 111 6.95 1.10 -8.01
CA GLU A 111 6.09 0.00 -8.41
C GLU A 111 5.80 -0.87 -7.22
N GLN A 112 4.63 -1.49 -7.23
CA GLN A 112 4.19 -2.35 -6.14
C GLN A 112 3.29 -3.44 -6.71
N THR A 113 3.51 -4.67 -6.24
CA THR A 113 2.57 -5.77 -6.49
C THR A 113 1.96 -6.15 -5.14
N LEU A 114 0.65 -6.03 -5.05
CA LEU A 114 -0.12 -6.30 -3.85
C LEU A 114 -0.94 -7.57 -4.09
N VAL A 115 -0.74 -8.57 -3.24
CA VAL A 115 -1.49 -9.83 -3.30
C VAL A 115 -2.30 -9.96 -2.02
N GLN A 116 -3.60 -10.22 -2.16
CA GLN A 116 -4.50 -10.30 -1.01
C GLN A 116 -5.16 -11.66 -0.93
N ALA A 117 -5.26 -12.19 0.29
CA ALA A 117 -6.04 -13.37 0.60
C ALA A 117 -7.17 -12.97 1.55
N TRP A 118 -8.37 -13.42 1.25
CA TRP A 118 -9.58 -13.04 1.98
C TRP A 118 -10.21 -14.27 2.62
N ASP A 119 -10.83 -14.06 3.78
CA ASP A 119 -11.71 -15.09 4.35
C ASP A 119 -12.89 -15.30 3.40
N GLU A 120 -13.36 -16.51 3.33
CA GLU A 120 -14.52 -16.87 2.52
C GLU A 120 -15.77 -17.05 3.38
#